data_9a1e937abee153b5178d9ce6f6b9f4fb
#
_entry.id   9a1e937abee153b5178d9ce6f6b9f4fb
#
_cell.length_a   1.000
_cell.length_b   1.000
_cell.length_c   1.000
_cell.angle_alpha   90.00
_cell.angle_beta   90.00
_cell.angle_gamma   90.00
#
_symmetry.space_group_name_H-M   'P 1'
#
loop_
_entity.id
_entity.type
_entity.pdbx_description
1 polymer ?
#
loop_
_entity_poly.entity_id
_entity_poly.type
_entity_poly.pdbx_seq_one_letter_code
_entity_poly.pdbx_strand_id
1 'polypeptide(L)'
;NQTTKEDESANMKLTLKINDIVVDVIWTDNDSVRALKNLAKDGLTINMSKYGGFEQVGSIGSTLPSTDTRITTNPGDIVLYSSNQIVIFYDSNTWSYTKLGHINLSKSELTDLLGDEDVVITLSLE
;
A
#
# COMPACT_ATOMS: atom_id res chain seq x y z
N ASN A 1 -33.35 -12.96 1.18
CA ASN A 1 -32.49 -11.94 1.52
C ASN A 1 -31.36 -11.72 0.51
N GLN A 2 -30.84 -10.57 0.44
CA GLN A 2 -29.77 -10.30 -0.51
C GLN A 2 -28.50 -9.85 0.19
N THR A 3 -27.40 -10.14 -0.44
CA THR A 3 -26.11 -9.63 -0.05
C THR A 3 -25.89 -8.31 -0.77
N THR A 4 -25.58 -7.28 -0.05
CA THR A 4 -25.28 -5.99 -0.65
C THR A 4 -23.87 -5.98 -1.24
N LYS A 5 -23.60 -5.03 -2.10
CA LYS A 5 -22.24 -4.84 -2.62
C LYS A 5 -21.25 -4.56 -1.50
N GLU A 6 -21.69 -3.86 -0.46
CA GLU A 6 -20.83 -3.57 0.69
C GLU A 6 -20.43 -4.86 1.41
N ASP A 7 -21.39 -5.76 1.62
CA ASP A 7 -21.10 -7.05 2.26
C ASP A 7 -20.18 -7.88 1.41
N GLU A 8 -20.40 -7.89 0.10
CA GLU A 8 -19.52 -8.60 -0.83
C GLU A 8 -18.11 -8.05 -0.78
N SER A 9 -17.97 -6.71 -0.78
CA SER A 9 -16.68 -6.05 -0.71
C SER A 9 -15.97 -6.34 0.61
N ALA A 10 -16.70 -6.42 1.71
CA ALA A 10 -16.12 -6.68 3.02
C ALA A 10 -15.48 -8.07 3.09
N ASN A 11 -15.99 -9.03 2.29
CA ASN A 11 -15.46 -10.40 2.26
C ASN A 11 -14.34 -10.57 1.24
N MET A 12 -14.08 -9.59 0.39
CA MET A 12 -13.03 -9.65 -0.61
C MET A 12 -11.72 -9.14 -0.04
N LYS A 13 -10.64 -9.66 -0.55
CA LYS A 13 -9.29 -9.25 -0.13
C LYS A 13 -8.81 -8.08 -0.96
N LEU A 14 -8.14 -7.15 -0.28
CA LEU A 14 -7.39 -6.11 -0.96
C LEU A 14 -6.12 -6.74 -1.51
N THR A 15 -5.97 -6.69 -2.83
CA THR A 15 -4.85 -7.30 -3.55
C THR A 15 -3.95 -6.22 -4.12
N LEU A 16 -2.65 -6.36 -3.90
CA LEU A 16 -1.63 -5.45 -4.43
C LEU A 16 -0.85 -6.15 -5.51
N LYS A 17 -0.73 -5.48 -6.67
CA LYS A 17 0.18 -5.89 -7.75
C LYS A 17 1.22 -4.79 -7.94
N ILE A 18 2.47 -5.20 -8.09
CA ILE A 18 3.58 -4.30 -8.41
C ILE A 18 4.07 -4.70 -9.79
N ASN A 19 3.92 -3.82 -10.79
CA ASN A 19 4.24 -4.13 -12.20
C ASN A 19 3.61 -5.46 -12.63
N ASP A 20 2.32 -5.64 -12.32
CA ASP A 20 1.53 -6.84 -12.64
C ASP A 20 1.93 -8.11 -11.86
N ILE A 21 2.83 -7.99 -10.90
CA ILE A 21 3.22 -9.11 -10.03
C ILE A 21 2.39 -9.02 -8.74
N VAL A 22 1.60 -10.06 -8.47
CA VAL A 22 0.84 -10.14 -7.22
C VAL A 22 1.82 -10.36 -6.07
N VAL A 23 1.72 -9.55 -5.04
CA VAL A 23 2.54 -9.72 -3.83
C VAL A 23 1.65 -10.03 -2.64
N ASP A 24 2.18 -10.83 -1.71
CA ASP A 24 1.46 -11.21 -0.50
C ASP A 24 1.60 -10.09 0.54
N VAL A 25 0.48 -9.52 0.96
CA VAL A 25 0.47 -8.40 1.91
C VAL A 25 -0.36 -8.77 3.12
N ILE A 26 0.18 -8.47 4.30
CA ILE A 26 -0.58 -8.51 5.54
C ILE A 26 -1.04 -7.07 5.80
N TRP A 27 -2.34 -6.83 5.62
CA TRP A 27 -2.90 -5.48 5.80
C TRP A 27 -3.22 -5.20 7.25
N THR A 28 -2.96 -3.97 7.67
CA THR A 28 -3.30 -3.51 9.01
C THR A 28 -4.82 -3.28 9.11
N ASP A 29 -5.42 -3.62 10.23
CA ASP A 29 -6.84 -3.38 10.46
C ASP A 29 -7.03 -1.99 11.05
N ASN A 30 -7.23 -1.00 10.17
CA ASN A 30 -7.48 0.38 10.58
C ASN A 30 -8.35 1.10 9.56
N ASP A 31 -8.77 2.32 9.90
CA ASP A 31 -9.67 3.11 9.05
C ASP A 31 -9.01 3.50 7.72
N SER A 32 -7.70 3.69 7.72
CA SER A 32 -6.96 4.04 6.50
C SER A 32 -7.05 2.90 5.49
N VAL A 33 -6.84 1.66 5.93
CA VAL A 33 -6.92 0.49 5.05
C VAL A 33 -8.36 0.27 4.58
N ARG A 34 -9.34 0.46 5.45
CA ARG A 34 -10.75 0.34 5.06
C ARG A 34 -11.11 1.35 3.97
N ALA A 35 -10.63 2.58 4.09
CA ALA A 35 -10.85 3.62 3.07
C ALA A 35 -10.11 3.28 1.77
N LEU A 36 -8.88 2.78 1.86
CA LEU A 36 -8.11 2.35 0.69
C LEU A 36 -8.83 1.19 -0.03
N LYS A 37 -9.34 0.23 0.73
CA LYS A 37 -10.11 -0.88 0.18
C LYS A 37 -11.34 -0.39 -0.57
N ASN A 38 -12.01 0.61 -0.05
CA ASN A 38 -13.18 1.21 -0.70
C ASN A 38 -12.80 1.85 -2.04
N LEU A 39 -11.67 2.55 -2.11
CA LEU A 39 -11.17 3.14 -3.36
C LEU A 39 -10.80 2.07 -4.38
N ALA A 40 -10.37 0.91 -3.92
CA ALA A 40 -9.92 -0.18 -4.79
C ALA A 40 -11.05 -1.02 -5.38
N LYS A 41 -12.30 -0.74 -5.04
CA LYS A 41 -13.46 -1.54 -5.53
C LYS A 41 -13.51 -1.64 -7.04
N ASP A 42 -13.18 -0.57 -7.75
CA ASP A 42 -13.21 -0.52 -9.20
C ASP A 42 -11.80 -0.55 -9.80
N GLY A 43 -10.84 -0.93 -8.98
CA GLY A 43 -9.44 -0.90 -9.38
C GLY A 43 -8.82 0.47 -9.17
N LEU A 44 -7.62 0.50 -8.59
CA LEU A 44 -6.90 1.74 -8.33
C LEU A 44 -5.47 1.55 -8.81
N THR A 45 -5.07 2.35 -9.80
CA THR A 45 -3.71 2.33 -10.34
C THR A 45 -2.95 3.54 -9.86
N ILE A 46 -1.76 3.33 -9.31
CA ILE A 46 -0.93 4.40 -8.78
C ILE A 46 0.45 4.32 -9.41
N ASN A 47 0.89 5.42 -10.03
CA ASN A 47 2.24 5.55 -10.54
C ASN A 47 3.15 5.94 -9.37
N MET A 48 4.17 5.10 -9.14
CA MET A 48 5.09 5.29 -8.03
C MET A 48 6.41 5.84 -8.55
N SER A 49 7.14 6.53 -7.69
CA SER A 49 8.47 7.04 -7.99
C SER A 49 9.43 6.68 -6.87
N LYS A 50 10.66 6.34 -7.24
CA LYS A 50 11.71 6.08 -6.26
C LYS A 50 12.08 7.36 -5.53
N TYR A 51 12.35 7.26 -4.25
CA TYR A 51 12.81 8.38 -3.45
C TYR A 51 13.80 7.92 -2.39
N GLY A 52 14.91 8.66 -2.28
CA GLY A 52 15.88 8.49 -1.19
C GLY A 52 16.66 7.19 -1.17
N GLY A 53 16.48 6.31 -2.15
CA GLY A 53 17.15 5.01 -2.16
C GLY A 53 16.56 4.02 -1.17
N PHE A 54 15.36 4.28 -0.63
CA PHE A 54 14.73 3.41 0.37
C PHE A 54 13.24 3.19 0.13
N GLU A 55 12.59 3.93 -0.77
CA GLU A 55 11.14 3.83 -0.95
C GLU A 55 10.68 4.12 -2.37
N GLN A 56 9.46 3.65 -2.67
CA GLN A 56 8.66 4.11 -3.80
C GLN A 56 7.45 4.86 -3.23
N VAL A 57 7.11 6.02 -3.78
CA VAL A 57 6.00 6.85 -3.29
C VAL A 57 5.11 7.28 -4.43
N GLY A 58 3.79 7.30 -4.20
CA GLY A 58 2.84 7.73 -5.21
C GLY A 58 1.59 8.34 -4.62
N SER A 59 0.95 9.21 -5.39
CA SER A 59 -0.30 9.86 -4.99
C SER A 59 -1.47 8.90 -5.14
N ILE A 60 -2.27 8.79 -4.08
CA ILE A 60 -3.49 7.97 -4.10
C ILE A 60 -4.60 8.69 -4.89
N GLY A 61 -4.54 10.02 -4.96
CA GLY A 61 -5.58 10.81 -5.61
C GLY A 61 -6.74 11.15 -4.70
N SER A 62 -6.68 10.76 -3.43
CA SER A 62 -7.70 11.02 -2.42
C SER A 62 -7.05 11.10 -1.06
N THR A 63 -7.68 11.82 -0.16
CA THR A 63 -7.24 11.90 1.24
C THR A 63 -7.92 10.80 2.04
N LEU A 64 -7.13 10.03 2.78
CA LEU A 64 -7.64 8.94 3.63
C LEU A 64 -7.57 9.35 5.10
N PRO A 65 -8.40 8.73 5.96
CA PRO A 65 -8.21 8.89 7.41
C PRO A 65 -6.80 8.45 7.79
N SER A 66 -6.18 9.15 8.71
CA SER A 66 -4.81 8.84 9.14
C SER A 66 -4.65 9.03 10.64
N THR A 67 -3.71 8.29 11.21
CA THR A 67 -3.32 8.41 12.61
C THR A 67 -1.80 8.36 12.67
N ASP A 68 -1.18 9.40 12.13
CA ASP A 68 0.27 9.43 11.97
C ASP A 68 0.99 9.36 13.31
N THR A 69 1.98 8.49 13.36
CA THR A 69 2.91 8.40 14.49
C THR A 69 4.32 8.25 13.93
N ARG A 70 5.29 8.67 14.73
CA ARG A 70 6.69 8.53 14.33
C ARG A 70 7.10 7.09 14.49
N ILE A 71 7.45 6.44 13.38
CA ILE A 71 7.85 5.04 13.35
C ILE A 71 9.10 4.88 12.50
N THR A 72 9.85 3.81 12.76
CA THR A 72 10.92 3.36 11.88
C THR A 72 10.38 2.20 11.06
N THR A 73 10.38 2.36 9.74
CA THR A 73 9.86 1.34 8.83
C THR A 73 10.92 0.28 8.54
N ASN A 74 10.45 -0.88 8.10
CA ASN A 74 11.29 -1.99 7.67
C ASN A 74 11.02 -2.27 6.18
N PRO A 75 11.96 -2.93 5.49
CA PRO A 75 11.69 -3.35 4.10
C PRO A 75 10.40 -4.15 4.01
N GLY A 76 9.54 -3.79 3.08
CA GLY A 76 8.23 -4.39 2.89
C GLY A 76 7.09 -3.61 3.52
N ASP A 77 7.37 -2.65 4.40
CA ASP A 77 6.31 -1.86 5.01
C ASP A 77 5.64 -0.96 3.98
N ILE A 78 4.32 -0.89 4.09
CA ILE A 78 3.47 -0.01 3.30
C ILE A 78 2.85 0.98 4.26
N VAL A 79 2.99 2.28 3.96
CA VAL A 79 2.47 3.32 4.84
C VAL A 79 1.72 4.39 4.05
N LEU A 80 0.90 5.14 4.77
CA LEU A 80 0.24 6.34 4.29
C LEU A 80 1.08 7.54 4.75
N TYR A 81 1.39 8.43 3.82
CA TYR A 81 2.16 9.65 4.10
C TYR A 81 1.32 10.87 3.73
N SER A 82 1.25 11.84 4.64
CA SER A 82 0.48 13.08 4.45
C SER A 82 -0.98 12.82 4.06
N SER A 83 -1.53 11.72 4.50
CA SER A 83 -2.94 11.31 4.30
C SER A 83 -3.33 11.04 2.85
N ASN A 84 -2.46 11.28 1.88
CA ASN A 84 -2.83 11.15 0.45
C ASN A 84 -1.78 10.49 -0.42
N GLN A 85 -0.70 9.98 0.17
CA GLN A 85 0.35 9.28 -0.58
C GLN A 85 0.59 7.91 0.02
N ILE A 86 0.79 6.91 -0.85
CA ILE A 86 1.16 5.57 -0.44
C ILE A 86 2.67 5.40 -0.65
N VAL A 87 3.34 4.79 0.33
CA VAL A 87 4.79 4.58 0.29
C VAL A 87 5.06 3.10 0.56
N ILE A 88 5.93 2.51 -0.26
CA ILE A 88 6.36 1.12 -0.09
C ILE A 88 7.88 1.13 0.07
N PHE A 89 8.37 0.52 1.14
CA PHE A 89 9.79 0.55 1.49
C PHE A 89 10.52 -0.70 1.04
N TYR A 90 11.71 -0.50 0.46
CA TYR A 90 12.65 -1.59 0.23
C TYR A 90 13.90 -1.44 1.12
N ASP A 91 13.94 -0.36 1.91
CA ASP A 91 14.88 -0.18 3.02
C ASP A 91 14.13 0.54 4.14
N SER A 92 14.82 1.08 5.12
CA SER A 92 14.20 1.67 6.31
C SER A 92 14.23 3.18 6.29
N ASN A 93 13.24 3.81 6.89
CA ASN A 93 13.20 5.25 7.14
C ASN A 93 12.42 5.53 8.41
N THR A 94 12.73 6.63 9.08
CA THR A 94 12.03 7.05 10.30
C THR A 94 11.34 8.37 10.01
N TRP A 95 10.03 8.39 10.14
CA TRP A 95 9.22 9.59 9.93
C TRP A 95 7.82 9.38 10.52
N SER A 96 6.96 10.36 10.33
CA SER A 96 5.55 10.27 10.75
C SER A 96 4.72 9.61 9.66
N TYR A 97 4.17 8.44 9.95
CA TYR A 97 3.39 7.65 8.99
C TYR A 97 2.20 6.99 9.67
N THR A 98 1.20 6.60 8.86
CA THR A 98 0.16 5.68 9.29
C THR A 98 0.40 4.35 8.58
N LYS A 99 0.55 3.27 9.32
CA LYS A 99 0.86 1.96 8.74
C LYS A 99 -0.35 1.41 7.99
N LEU A 100 -0.10 0.88 6.78
CA LEU A 100 -1.14 0.24 5.97
C LEU A 100 -0.95 -1.27 5.90
N GLY A 101 0.29 -1.76 5.84
CA GLY A 101 0.53 -3.18 5.73
C GLY A 101 2.00 -3.53 5.60
N HIS A 102 2.24 -4.81 5.30
CA HIS A 102 3.60 -5.32 5.16
C HIS A 102 3.62 -6.40 4.07
N ILE A 103 4.54 -6.25 3.12
CA ILE A 103 4.74 -7.22 2.04
C ILE A 103 5.63 -8.34 2.56
N ASN A 104 5.20 -9.58 2.38
CA ASN A 104 5.93 -10.75 2.85
C ASN A 104 6.99 -11.18 1.84
N LEU A 105 8.02 -10.35 1.68
CA LEU A 105 9.18 -10.61 0.82
C LEU A 105 10.44 -10.25 1.59
N SER A 106 11.56 -10.87 1.20
CA SER A 106 12.86 -10.53 1.78
C SER A 106 13.33 -9.16 1.29
N LYS A 107 14.27 -8.57 2.01
CA LYS A 107 14.87 -7.29 1.60
C LYS A 107 15.47 -7.39 0.19
N SER A 108 16.13 -8.50 -0.11
CA SER A 108 16.73 -8.73 -1.43
C SER A 108 15.67 -8.75 -2.52
N GLU A 109 14.58 -9.46 -2.30
CA GLU A 109 13.46 -9.53 -3.26
C GLU A 109 12.82 -8.17 -3.44
N LEU A 110 12.64 -7.41 -2.36
CA LEU A 110 12.06 -6.07 -2.41
C LEU A 110 12.98 -5.10 -3.15
N THR A 111 14.28 -5.19 -2.94
CA THR A 111 15.25 -4.35 -3.65
C THR A 111 15.22 -4.64 -5.14
N ASP A 112 15.13 -5.92 -5.52
CA ASP A 112 15.04 -6.29 -6.94
C ASP A 112 13.75 -5.77 -7.57
N LEU A 113 12.65 -5.78 -6.82
CA LEU A 113 11.34 -5.38 -7.33
C LEU A 113 11.17 -3.86 -7.37
N LEU A 114 11.67 -3.15 -6.38
CA LEU A 114 11.38 -1.74 -6.14
C LEU A 114 12.58 -0.80 -6.28
N GLY A 115 13.78 -1.33 -6.21
CA GLY A 115 14.98 -0.49 -6.08
C GLY A 115 15.64 -0.08 -7.39
N ASP A 116 15.17 -0.58 -8.51
CA ASP A 116 15.81 -0.33 -9.81
C ASP A 116 15.11 0.81 -10.56
N GLU A 117 13.83 0.65 -10.87
CA GLU A 117 13.06 1.62 -11.66
C GLU A 117 11.78 1.99 -10.92
N ASP A 118 11.18 3.11 -11.32
CA ASP A 118 9.85 3.49 -10.85
C ASP A 118 8.86 2.38 -11.23
N VAL A 119 7.91 2.10 -10.33
CA VAL A 119 6.95 1.03 -10.56
C VAL A 119 5.52 1.57 -10.61
N VAL A 120 4.63 0.78 -11.18
CA VAL A 120 3.18 1.04 -11.15
C VAL A 120 2.56 -0.01 -10.25
N ILE A 121 1.75 0.44 -9.31
CA ILE A 121 1.00 -0.51 -8.48
C ILE A 121 -0.47 -0.47 -8.83
N THR A 122 -1.13 -1.59 -8.65
CA THR A 122 -2.57 -1.72 -8.83
C THR A 122 -3.16 -2.35 -7.59
N LEU A 123 -4.20 -1.73 -7.08
CA LEU A 123 -4.96 -2.23 -5.94
C LEU A 123 -6.34 -2.63 -6.42
N SER A 124 -6.81 -3.79 -6.02
CA SER A 124 -8.11 -4.31 -6.42
C SER A 124 -8.66 -5.22 -5.32
N LEU A 125 -9.93 -5.55 -5.43
CA LEU A 125 -10.58 -6.51 -4.52
C LEU A 125 -10.74 -7.84 -5.23
N GLU A 126 -10.30 -8.92 -4.58
CA GLU A 126 -10.41 -10.27 -5.16
C GLU A 126 -10.80 -11.30 -4.10
#